data_75c8d521b4b8275aff5024806fe74d05
#
_entry.id   75c8d521b4b8275aff5024806fe74d05
#
_cell.length_a   1.000
_cell.length_b   1.000
_cell.length_c   1.000
_cell.angle_alpha   90.00
_cell.angle_beta   90.00
_cell.angle_gamma   90.00
#
_symmetry.space_group_name_H-M   'P 1'
#
loop_
_entity.id
_entity.type
_entity.pdbx_description
1 polymer ?
#
loop_
_entity_poly.entity_id
_entity_poly.type
_entity_poly.pdbx_seq_one_letter_code
_entity_poly.pdbx_strand_id
1 'polypeptide(L)'
;MKIAVVILNWNTKDYLRMFLPPLLDSVAMFNGGVSSLETSIAGNGSHQADGQPDRAEVIVADSASTDGSMEMMAEEFPSVRRIPLEKNYGFTGGYNRALKMLCDNPSEDRAPASGETARCIPYDLFILLNSDIEVTRDWLRPLAEWMKEHPECGACGPKLHSWYERDMFEYAGAAGGWIDRFGYPFCRGRVLGKVEKDSGQYDTPADVLWVTGACLAVRASVWNSLEGLDDRFFAHMEEIDLCWRMQLEGWKVTVVPESTVYHLGGGTLPKNSPQKLYLNYRNNILLLDNNLARTIGRRKAALRVFCRKILDGCSAMVYLLSFRMDFFRAVWRAHKDASRLIAEKRSGNDAPDSHGRHSVAGIYGGCMIPRALLGIKIL
;
A
#
# COMPACT_ATOMS: atom_id res chain seq x y z
N MET A 1 11.47 -17.01 -7.90
CA MET A 1 10.49 -15.92 -7.95
C MET A 1 11.16 -14.67 -8.52
N LYS A 2 10.50 -13.93 -9.40
CA LYS A 2 10.99 -12.66 -9.94
C LYS A 2 10.19 -11.50 -9.33
N ILE A 3 10.88 -10.55 -8.69
CA ILE A 3 10.28 -9.50 -7.86
C ILE A 3 10.64 -8.13 -8.44
N ALA A 4 9.65 -7.27 -8.65
CA ALA A 4 9.87 -5.85 -8.95
C ALA A 4 9.60 -5.01 -7.70
N VAL A 5 10.63 -4.36 -7.17
CA VAL A 5 10.51 -3.35 -6.12
C VAL A 5 10.36 -1.99 -6.79
N VAL A 6 9.16 -1.43 -6.76
CA VAL A 6 8.81 -0.22 -7.51
C VAL A 6 8.61 0.94 -6.55
N ILE A 7 9.40 1.98 -6.73
CA ILE A 7 9.28 3.25 -6.01
C ILE A 7 8.59 4.25 -6.92
N LEU A 8 7.50 4.85 -6.45
CA LEU A 8 6.85 5.96 -7.13
C LEU A 8 7.41 7.28 -6.59
N ASN A 9 8.14 8.01 -7.43
CA ASN A 9 8.73 9.29 -7.09
C ASN A 9 7.88 10.47 -7.58
N TRP A 10 7.73 11.49 -6.73
CA TRP A 10 7.25 12.81 -7.11
C TRP A 10 7.84 13.88 -6.19
N ASN A 11 8.88 14.57 -6.69
CA ASN A 11 9.60 15.62 -5.95
C ASN A 11 10.13 15.14 -4.58
N THR A 12 10.78 13.97 -4.56
CA THR A 12 11.38 13.40 -3.35
C THR A 12 12.87 13.06 -3.56
N LYS A 13 13.60 13.93 -4.27
CA LYS A 13 15.02 13.77 -4.61
C LYS A 13 15.89 13.38 -3.40
N ASP A 14 15.73 14.11 -2.30
CA ASP A 14 16.55 13.91 -1.10
C ASP A 14 16.25 12.57 -0.42
N TYR A 15 14.99 12.11 -0.45
CA TYR A 15 14.61 10.80 0.07
C TYR A 15 15.17 9.68 -0.80
N LEU A 16 15.09 9.80 -2.12
CA LEU A 16 15.71 8.83 -3.02
C LEU A 16 17.22 8.73 -2.76
N ARG A 17 17.91 9.86 -2.66
CA ARG A 17 19.35 9.88 -2.36
C ARG A 17 19.68 9.21 -1.02
N MET A 18 18.81 9.38 -0.01
CA MET A 18 19.01 8.84 1.32
C MET A 18 18.73 7.34 1.39
N PHE A 19 17.63 6.86 0.80
CA PHE A 19 17.10 5.53 1.04
C PHE A 19 17.38 4.52 -0.09
N LEU A 20 17.76 4.96 -1.29
CA LEU A 20 18.16 4.04 -2.36
C LEU A 20 19.40 3.21 -2.05
N PRO A 21 20.51 3.77 -1.50
CA PRO A 21 21.69 2.97 -1.24
C PRO A 21 21.43 1.76 -0.35
N PRO A 22 20.84 1.86 0.86
CA PRO A 22 20.55 0.69 1.67
C PRO A 22 19.53 -0.27 1.03
N LEU A 23 18.61 0.23 0.21
CA LEU A 23 17.70 -0.62 -0.54
C LEU A 23 18.44 -1.44 -1.61
N LEU A 24 19.31 -0.82 -2.38
CA LEU A 24 20.10 -1.50 -3.41
C LEU A 24 21.02 -2.57 -2.80
N ASP A 25 21.67 -2.26 -1.68
CA ASP A 25 22.50 -3.22 -0.94
C ASP A 25 21.69 -4.42 -0.45
N SER A 26 20.51 -4.19 0.12
CA SER A 26 19.63 -5.27 0.60
C SER A 26 19.12 -6.16 -0.54
N VAL A 27 18.78 -5.57 -1.69
CA VAL A 27 18.36 -6.31 -2.89
C VAL A 27 19.52 -7.08 -3.52
N ALA A 28 20.72 -6.52 -3.55
CA ALA A 28 21.92 -7.23 -4.01
C ALA A 28 22.18 -8.48 -3.16
N MET A 29 22.08 -8.37 -1.83
CA MET A 29 22.20 -9.51 -0.91
C MET A 29 21.11 -10.56 -1.14
N PHE A 30 19.85 -10.14 -1.31
CA PHE A 30 18.75 -11.04 -1.63
C PHE A 30 19.04 -11.84 -2.91
N ASN A 31 19.64 -11.21 -3.90
CA ASN A 31 20.04 -11.83 -5.18
C ASN A 31 21.27 -12.76 -5.09
N GLY A 32 21.82 -12.99 -3.89
CA GLY A 32 23.02 -13.81 -3.68
C GLY A 32 24.35 -13.07 -3.94
N GLY A 33 24.31 -11.74 -4.05
CA GLY A 33 25.50 -10.88 -4.10
C GLY A 33 26.16 -10.72 -2.73
N VAL A 34 27.46 -10.40 -2.72
CA VAL A 34 28.19 -9.97 -1.50
C VAL A 34 27.89 -8.49 -1.29
N SER A 35 27.51 -8.10 -0.07
CA SER A 35 27.33 -6.68 0.29
C SER A 35 28.63 -5.92 0.06
N SER A 36 28.52 -4.69 -0.48
CA SER A 36 29.66 -3.77 -0.63
C SER A 36 30.45 -3.51 0.68
N LEU A 37 29.84 -3.81 1.81
CA LEU A 37 30.41 -3.71 3.17
C LEU A 37 31.17 -4.95 3.63
N GLU A 38 31.08 -6.11 2.95
CA GLU A 38 31.64 -7.40 3.39
C GLU A 38 32.79 -7.95 2.54
N THR A 39 33.57 -7.13 1.87
CA THR A 39 34.74 -7.59 1.06
C THR A 39 35.85 -8.26 1.86
N SER A 40 35.63 -8.71 3.10
CA SER A 40 36.74 -9.16 3.97
C SER A 40 36.68 -10.59 4.49
N ILE A 41 35.59 -11.39 4.32
CA ILE A 41 35.61 -12.80 4.80
C ILE A 41 34.81 -13.70 3.83
N ALA A 42 35.50 -14.43 2.98
CA ALA A 42 34.92 -15.46 2.11
C ALA A 42 34.86 -16.81 2.85
N GLY A 43 33.67 -17.39 2.94
CA GLY A 43 33.45 -18.77 3.37
C GLY A 43 32.40 -19.41 2.43
N ASN A 44 32.83 -20.39 1.62
CA ASN A 44 32.04 -21.17 0.67
C ASN A 44 30.95 -22.00 1.38
N GLY A 45 29.70 -21.82 0.99
CA GLY A 45 28.61 -22.73 1.31
C GLY A 45 27.58 -22.73 0.19
N SER A 46 27.78 -23.59 -0.84
CA SER A 46 26.83 -23.77 -1.93
C SER A 46 25.79 -24.82 -1.55
N HIS A 47 24.54 -24.42 -1.30
CA HIS A 47 23.38 -25.30 -1.41
C HIS A 47 22.75 -25.07 -2.78
N GLN A 48 22.95 -26.02 -3.71
CA GLN A 48 22.17 -26.11 -4.95
C GLN A 48 20.77 -26.64 -4.61
N ALA A 49 19.77 -25.77 -4.73
CA ALA A 49 18.36 -26.17 -4.83
C ALA A 49 17.97 -26.13 -6.31
N ASP A 50 17.34 -27.18 -6.80
CA ASP A 50 16.78 -27.28 -8.16
C ASP A 50 15.67 -26.23 -8.33
N GLY A 51 16.00 -25.10 -8.97
CA GLY A 51 15.10 -24.02 -9.32
C GLY A 51 15.89 -22.75 -9.66
N GLN A 52 15.35 -21.91 -10.55
CA GLN A 52 15.94 -20.59 -10.77
C GLN A 52 15.93 -19.81 -9.45
N PRO A 53 17.08 -19.22 -9.04
CA PRO A 53 17.13 -18.46 -7.80
C PRO A 53 16.17 -17.28 -7.83
N ASP A 54 15.68 -16.89 -6.67
CA ASP A 54 14.89 -15.68 -6.52
C ASP A 54 15.68 -14.46 -6.93
N ARG A 55 15.04 -13.54 -7.64
CA ARG A 55 15.69 -12.30 -8.08
C ARG A 55 14.73 -11.13 -7.91
N ALA A 56 15.28 -10.03 -7.41
CA ALA A 56 14.58 -8.76 -7.27
C ALA A 56 15.32 -7.65 -8.03
N GLU A 57 14.59 -6.72 -8.60
CA GLU A 57 15.15 -5.49 -9.19
C GLU A 57 14.44 -4.27 -8.60
N VAL A 58 15.20 -3.17 -8.47
CA VAL A 58 14.68 -1.87 -8.02
C VAL A 58 14.38 -1.00 -9.23
N ILE A 59 13.19 -0.42 -9.24
CA ILE A 59 12.66 0.41 -10.31
C ILE A 59 12.13 1.71 -9.72
N VAL A 60 12.50 2.85 -10.29
CA VAL A 60 11.95 4.15 -9.91
C VAL A 60 11.04 4.65 -11.03
N ALA A 61 9.74 4.77 -10.73
CA ALA A 61 8.76 5.40 -11.59
C ALA A 61 8.62 6.87 -11.18
N ASP A 62 8.87 7.79 -12.09
CA ASP A 62 8.85 9.22 -11.81
C ASP A 62 7.60 9.89 -12.37
N SER A 63 6.85 10.54 -11.49
CA SER A 63 5.59 11.24 -11.82
C SER A 63 5.81 12.68 -12.30
N ALA A 64 6.74 12.88 -13.26
CA ALA A 64 7.12 14.18 -13.79
C ALA A 64 7.62 15.14 -12.69
N SER A 65 8.60 14.71 -11.91
CA SER A 65 9.25 15.54 -10.89
C SER A 65 9.98 16.73 -11.49
N THR A 66 10.04 17.81 -10.73
CA THR A 66 10.68 19.08 -11.15
C THR A 66 11.82 19.51 -10.21
N ASP A 67 12.19 18.64 -9.26
CA ASP A 67 13.21 18.88 -8.23
C ASP A 67 14.62 18.42 -8.63
N GLY A 68 14.81 17.94 -9.87
CA GLY A 68 16.06 17.35 -10.33
C GLY A 68 16.27 15.90 -9.88
N SER A 69 15.19 15.19 -9.50
CA SER A 69 15.25 13.77 -9.11
C SER A 69 15.80 12.89 -10.23
N MET A 70 15.36 13.11 -11.49
CA MET A 70 15.73 12.25 -12.61
C MET A 70 17.15 12.47 -13.07
N GLU A 71 17.65 13.69 -13.02
CA GLU A 71 19.05 14.04 -13.27
C GLU A 71 19.96 13.37 -12.24
N MET A 72 19.64 13.51 -10.96
CA MET A 72 20.35 12.85 -9.86
C MET A 72 20.37 11.32 -10.02
N MET A 73 19.22 10.71 -10.37
CA MET A 73 19.13 9.28 -10.64
C MET A 73 19.99 8.83 -11.81
N ALA A 74 20.15 9.68 -12.84
CA ALA A 74 20.98 9.37 -13.99
C ALA A 74 22.47 9.42 -13.64
N GLU A 75 22.87 10.32 -12.76
CA GLU A 75 24.27 10.56 -12.37
C GLU A 75 24.73 9.60 -11.25
N GLU A 76 23.93 9.49 -10.17
CA GLU A 76 24.31 8.76 -8.96
C GLU A 76 23.87 7.28 -8.97
N PHE A 77 22.79 6.93 -9.70
CA PHE A 77 22.23 5.58 -9.75
C PHE A 77 21.93 5.11 -11.19
N PRO A 78 22.93 5.12 -12.10
CA PRO A 78 22.72 4.82 -13.52
C PRO A 78 22.18 3.41 -13.81
N SER A 79 22.45 2.45 -12.93
CA SER A 79 22.01 1.05 -13.06
C SER A 79 20.56 0.84 -12.65
N VAL A 80 19.93 1.78 -11.97
CA VAL A 80 18.53 1.67 -11.55
C VAL A 80 17.61 1.99 -12.73
N ARG A 81 16.71 1.05 -13.04
CA ARG A 81 15.71 1.24 -14.09
C ARG A 81 14.77 2.39 -13.74
N ARG A 82 14.56 3.30 -14.68
CA ARG A 82 13.69 4.48 -14.52
C ARG A 82 12.52 4.39 -15.49
N ILE A 83 11.32 4.73 -15.00
CA ILE A 83 10.09 4.82 -15.78
C ILE A 83 9.56 6.24 -15.68
N PRO A 84 9.78 7.11 -16.66
CA PRO A 84 9.23 8.46 -16.67
C PRO A 84 7.73 8.40 -16.99
N LEU A 85 6.90 9.02 -16.16
CA LEU A 85 5.48 9.25 -16.43
C LEU A 85 5.28 10.69 -16.93
N GLU A 86 4.26 10.91 -17.76
CA GLU A 86 4.01 12.20 -18.41
C GLU A 86 3.64 13.32 -17.43
N LYS A 87 2.99 12.97 -16.31
CA LYS A 87 2.54 13.91 -15.28
C LYS A 87 2.33 13.20 -13.94
N ASN A 88 2.05 13.96 -12.89
CA ASN A 88 1.63 13.41 -11.61
C ASN A 88 0.17 12.88 -11.71
N TYR A 89 0.05 11.56 -11.74
CA TYR A 89 -1.24 10.84 -11.72
C TYR A 89 -1.70 10.47 -10.30
N GLY A 90 -1.03 10.98 -9.25
CA GLY A 90 -1.21 10.53 -7.88
C GLY A 90 -0.59 9.16 -7.64
N PHE A 91 -0.82 8.65 -6.43
CA PHE A 91 -0.31 7.33 -6.04
C PHE A 91 -0.92 6.21 -6.89
N THR A 92 -2.26 6.19 -7.01
CA THR A 92 -3.01 5.17 -7.74
C THR A 92 -2.65 5.12 -9.22
N GLY A 93 -2.82 6.22 -9.90
CA GLY A 93 -2.58 6.28 -11.34
C GLY A 93 -1.09 6.16 -11.69
N GLY A 94 -0.19 6.56 -10.79
CA GLY A 94 1.25 6.40 -10.93
C GLY A 94 1.65 4.92 -10.93
N TYR A 95 1.27 4.17 -9.89
CA TYR A 95 1.56 2.73 -9.82
C TYR A 95 0.87 1.93 -10.92
N ASN A 96 -0.41 2.21 -11.21
CA ASN A 96 -1.12 1.50 -12.29
C ASN A 96 -0.39 1.62 -13.63
N ARG A 97 0.10 2.81 -13.98
CA ARG A 97 0.84 3.05 -15.23
C ARG A 97 2.22 2.44 -15.21
N ALA A 98 2.96 2.61 -14.12
CA ALA A 98 4.30 2.07 -13.98
C ALA A 98 4.30 0.53 -14.11
N LEU A 99 3.43 -0.15 -13.36
CA LEU A 99 3.33 -1.61 -13.39
C LEU A 99 2.82 -2.14 -14.72
N LYS A 100 1.90 -1.41 -15.39
CA LYS A 100 1.48 -1.74 -16.74
C LYS A 100 2.65 -1.64 -17.73
N MET A 101 3.44 -0.55 -17.67
CA MET A 101 4.61 -0.38 -18.55
C MET A 101 5.65 -1.48 -18.31
N LEU A 102 5.82 -1.96 -17.07
CA LEU A 102 6.69 -3.10 -16.76
C LEU A 102 6.19 -4.41 -17.36
N CYS A 103 4.87 -4.62 -17.41
CA CYS A 103 4.27 -5.80 -18.03
C CYS A 103 4.29 -5.74 -19.55
N ASP A 104 4.09 -4.55 -20.14
CA ASP A 104 4.03 -4.37 -21.60
C ASP A 104 5.44 -4.35 -22.23
N ASN A 105 6.50 -3.96 -21.49
CA ASN A 105 7.89 -3.90 -21.93
C ASN A 105 8.80 -4.70 -20.98
N PRO A 106 8.75 -6.04 -21.03
CA PRO A 106 9.69 -6.86 -20.25
C PRO A 106 11.11 -6.58 -20.71
N SER A 107 12.09 -6.57 -19.76
CA SER A 107 13.52 -6.51 -20.10
C SER A 107 13.89 -7.62 -21.10
N GLU A 108 14.85 -7.35 -21.98
CA GLU A 108 15.21 -8.17 -23.16
C GLU A 108 15.47 -9.67 -22.89
N ASP A 109 15.68 -10.08 -21.65
CA ASP A 109 15.90 -11.47 -21.27
C ASP A 109 14.64 -12.38 -21.37
N ARG A 110 13.47 -11.86 -21.75
CA ARG A 110 12.24 -12.62 -21.99
C ARG A 110 11.39 -12.04 -23.12
N ALA A 111 11.84 -12.23 -24.35
CA ALA A 111 10.93 -12.25 -25.47
C ALA A 111 10.05 -13.51 -25.38
N PRO A 112 8.70 -13.44 -25.46
CA PRO A 112 7.86 -14.63 -25.50
C PRO A 112 8.26 -15.50 -26.67
N ALA A 113 8.40 -16.80 -26.44
CA ALA A 113 8.56 -17.78 -27.51
C ALA A 113 7.40 -17.56 -28.48
N SER A 114 7.72 -17.42 -29.78
CA SER A 114 6.81 -17.09 -30.85
C SER A 114 5.57 -17.99 -30.82
N GLY A 115 4.40 -17.42 -30.50
CA GLY A 115 3.11 -18.08 -30.63
C GLY A 115 2.11 -17.93 -29.48
N GLU A 116 2.48 -17.43 -28.30
CA GLU A 116 1.51 -17.26 -27.19
C GLU A 116 1.01 -15.82 -27.08
N THR A 117 -0.28 -15.64 -27.36
CA THR A 117 -1.02 -14.37 -27.18
C THR A 117 -1.43 -14.10 -25.72
N ALA A 118 -1.06 -14.95 -24.77
CA ALA A 118 -1.25 -14.67 -23.35
C ALA A 118 -0.20 -13.66 -22.88
N ARG A 119 -0.63 -12.48 -22.38
CA ARG A 119 0.27 -11.49 -21.75
C ARG A 119 1.08 -12.20 -20.65
N CYS A 120 2.34 -12.51 -20.95
CA CYS A 120 3.25 -13.09 -19.97
C CYS A 120 3.59 -11.98 -18.96
N ILE A 121 3.14 -12.12 -17.71
CA ILE A 121 3.51 -11.21 -16.63
C ILE A 121 4.98 -11.51 -16.30
N PRO A 122 5.91 -10.55 -16.46
CA PRO A 122 7.35 -10.81 -16.32
C PRO A 122 7.78 -10.98 -14.86
N TYR A 123 6.91 -10.70 -13.90
CA TYR A 123 7.17 -10.76 -12.46
C TYR A 123 6.13 -11.64 -11.75
N ASP A 124 6.55 -12.27 -10.67
CA ASP A 124 5.68 -13.03 -9.77
C ASP A 124 5.10 -12.13 -8.68
N LEU A 125 5.90 -11.13 -8.25
CA LEU A 125 5.56 -10.25 -7.14
C LEU A 125 5.93 -8.79 -7.49
N PHE A 126 5.01 -7.88 -7.20
CA PHE A 126 5.26 -6.46 -7.15
C PHE A 126 5.39 -6.02 -5.70
N ILE A 127 6.38 -5.18 -5.40
CA ILE A 127 6.47 -4.49 -4.12
C ILE A 127 6.35 -2.99 -4.39
N LEU A 128 5.25 -2.41 -3.92
CA LEU A 128 5.07 -0.98 -3.90
C LEU A 128 5.82 -0.45 -2.69
N LEU A 129 6.79 0.43 -2.91
CA LEU A 129 7.64 0.97 -1.85
C LEU A 129 7.67 2.50 -1.94
N ASN A 130 7.38 3.18 -0.83
CA ASN A 130 7.51 4.63 -0.79
C ASN A 130 8.97 5.07 -0.82
N SER A 131 9.23 6.25 -1.38
CA SER A 131 10.57 6.85 -1.45
C SER A 131 11.16 7.26 -0.09
N ASP A 132 10.32 7.37 0.96
CA ASP A 132 10.69 7.75 2.32
C ASP A 132 10.71 6.54 3.29
N ILE A 133 10.98 5.34 2.76
CA ILE A 133 11.17 4.10 3.51
C ILE A 133 12.65 3.74 3.62
N GLU A 134 13.14 3.53 4.84
CA GLU A 134 14.38 2.84 5.14
C GLU A 134 14.09 1.35 5.35
N VAL A 135 14.72 0.50 4.57
CA VAL A 135 14.58 -0.94 4.71
C VAL A 135 15.65 -1.52 5.65
N THR A 136 15.31 -2.60 6.36
CA THR A 136 16.31 -3.41 7.06
C THR A 136 17.07 -4.31 6.09
N ARG A 137 18.20 -4.85 6.52
CA ARG A 137 19.08 -5.63 5.65
C ARG A 137 18.40 -6.84 4.99
N ASP A 138 17.51 -7.52 5.69
CA ASP A 138 16.84 -8.75 5.22
C ASP A 138 15.30 -8.61 5.14
N TRP A 139 14.79 -7.41 4.92
CA TRP A 139 13.34 -7.14 4.92
C TRP A 139 12.58 -7.88 3.82
N LEU A 140 13.22 -8.13 2.69
CA LEU A 140 12.59 -8.68 1.48
C LEU A 140 12.39 -10.21 1.58
N ARG A 141 13.34 -10.91 2.17
CA ARG A 141 13.34 -12.38 2.24
C ARG A 141 12.10 -12.94 2.95
N PRO A 142 11.69 -12.49 4.16
CA PRO A 142 10.51 -13.01 4.82
C PRO A 142 9.23 -12.80 4.01
N LEU A 143 9.10 -11.67 3.29
CA LEU A 143 7.95 -11.41 2.42
C LEU A 143 7.92 -12.37 1.22
N ALA A 144 9.07 -12.60 0.58
CA ALA A 144 9.18 -13.49 -0.56
C ALA A 144 8.91 -14.96 -0.16
N GLU A 145 9.47 -15.41 0.95
CA GLU A 145 9.26 -16.76 1.50
C GLU A 145 7.79 -16.97 1.88
N TRP A 146 7.19 -16.00 2.61
CA TRP A 146 5.76 -16.05 2.92
C TRP A 146 4.89 -16.22 1.68
N MET A 147 5.14 -15.42 0.65
CA MET A 147 4.36 -15.50 -0.59
C MET A 147 4.56 -16.80 -1.35
N LYS A 148 5.68 -17.51 -1.19
CA LYS A 148 5.89 -18.84 -1.76
C LYS A 148 5.16 -19.93 -0.98
N GLU A 149 5.26 -19.90 0.33
CA GLU A 149 4.70 -20.91 1.23
C GLU A 149 3.17 -20.80 1.35
N HIS A 150 2.62 -19.61 1.07
CA HIS A 150 1.18 -19.31 1.17
C HIS A 150 0.58 -18.90 -0.18
N PRO A 151 0.29 -19.85 -1.07
CA PRO A 151 -0.29 -19.55 -2.40
C PRO A 151 -1.66 -18.87 -2.33
N GLU A 152 -2.40 -19.00 -1.23
CA GLU A 152 -3.66 -18.32 -0.97
C GLU A 152 -3.48 -16.83 -0.55
N CYS A 153 -2.26 -16.39 -0.24
CA CYS A 153 -1.96 -15.01 0.11
C CYS A 153 -1.84 -14.16 -1.15
N GLY A 154 -2.73 -13.18 -1.33
CA GLY A 154 -2.72 -12.24 -2.45
C GLY A 154 -1.77 -11.06 -2.22
N ALA A 155 -1.65 -10.61 -0.97
CA ALA A 155 -0.75 -9.53 -0.59
C ALA A 155 -0.24 -9.70 0.85
N CYS A 156 0.99 -9.24 1.11
CA CYS A 156 1.53 -9.15 2.46
C CYS A 156 2.33 -7.85 2.66
N GLY A 157 2.64 -7.55 3.90
CA GLY A 157 3.45 -6.39 4.25
C GLY A 157 4.23 -6.57 5.55
N PRO A 158 5.27 -5.76 5.77
CA PRO A 158 6.10 -5.79 6.96
C PRO A 158 5.42 -5.14 8.17
N LYS A 159 6.04 -5.24 9.35
CA LYS A 159 5.87 -4.25 10.41
C LYS A 159 6.44 -2.91 9.98
N LEU A 160 5.69 -1.84 10.25
CA LEU A 160 6.09 -0.49 9.94
C LEU A 160 6.43 0.27 11.23
N HIS A 161 7.69 0.63 11.40
CA HIS A 161 8.17 1.43 12.53
C HIS A 161 8.41 2.89 12.12
N SER A 162 8.37 3.77 13.12
CA SER A 162 8.75 5.16 12.94
C SER A 162 10.26 5.29 12.66
N TRP A 163 10.63 6.09 11.67
CA TRP A 163 12.03 6.39 11.39
C TRP A 163 12.68 7.22 12.51
N TYR A 164 11.89 8.07 13.17
CA TYR A 164 12.37 8.95 14.25
C TYR A 164 12.46 8.22 15.59
N GLU A 165 11.49 7.36 15.88
CA GLU A 165 11.39 6.60 17.15
C GLU A 165 11.30 5.11 16.80
N ARG A 166 12.46 4.48 16.61
CA ARG A 166 12.59 3.15 15.99
C ARG A 166 11.93 2.00 16.76
N ASP A 167 11.65 2.20 18.03
CA ASP A 167 10.94 1.27 18.91
C ASP A 167 9.41 1.52 18.93
N MET A 168 8.94 2.56 18.23
CA MET A 168 7.51 2.87 18.08
C MET A 168 6.99 2.41 16.72
N PHE A 169 5.77 1.89 16.70
CA PHE A 169 5.09 1.68 15.42
C PHE A 169 4.89 2.99 14.67
N GLU A 170 4.74 2.90 13.35
CA GLU A 170 4.43 4.06 12.53
C GLU A 170 2.91 4.19 12.32
N TYR A 171 2.45 5.43 12.17
CA TYR A 171 1.04 5.77 12.07
C TYR A 171 0.33 5.11 10.87
N ALA A 172 1.00 4.98 9.72
CA ALA A 172 0.38 4.62 8.44
C ALA A 172 0.30 3.11 8.16
N GLY A 173 0.35 2.25 9.16
CA GLY A 173 0.25 0.81 8.92
C GLY A 173 0.59 -0.06 10.11
N ALA A 174 1.53 0.38 10.94
CA ALA A 174 1.96 -0.31 12.16
C ALA A 174 2.18 -1.83 11.92
N ALA A 175 1.45 -2.71 12.63
CA ALA A 175 1.51 -4.15 12.47
C ALA A 175 0.25 -4.72 11.79
N GLY A 176 -0.21 -4.06 10.71
CA GLY A 176 -1.38 -4.47 9.92
C GLY A 176 -2.67 -3.77 10.31
N GLY A 177 -3.52 -3.57 9.33
CA GLY A 177 -4.68 -2.69 9.40
C GLY A 177 -6.01 -3.40 9.52
N TRP A 178 -6.90 -2.76 10.24
CA TRP A 178 -8.30 -3.14 10.47
C TRP A 178 -9.21 -1.97 10.09
N ILE A 179 -10.50 -2.23 9.99
CA ILE A 179 -11.52 -1.20 9.81
C ILE A 179 -12.69 -1.46 10.76
N ASP A 180 -13.29 -0.40 11.31
CA ASP A 180 -14.48 -0.56 12.12
C ASP A 180 -15.77 -0.63 11.27
N ARG A 181 -16.90 -0.90 11.92
CA ARG A 181 -18.21 -1.00 11.26
C ARG A 181 -18.64 0.24 10.46
N PHE A 182 -18.06 1.41 10.72
CA PHE A 182 -18.36 2.67 10.03
C PHE A 182 -17.27 3.08 9.04
N GLY A 183 -16.28 2.21 8.83
CA GLY A 183 -15.22 2.45 7.88
C GLY A 183 -14.04 3.28 8.40
N TYR A 184 -13.89 3.43 9.71
CA TYR A 184 -12.71 4.09 10.27
C TYR A 184 -11.52 3.11 10.33
N PRO A 185 -10.42 3.38 9.60
CA PRO A 185 -9.26 2.49 9.63
C PRO A 185 -8.44 2.70 10.90
N PHE A 186 -7.95 1.61 11.44
CA PHE A 186 -7.01 1.56 12.57
C PHE A 186 -6.06 0.37 12.39
N CYS A 187 -5.03 0.24 13.21
CA CYS A 187 -4.02 -0.80 13.06
C CYS A 187 -3.74 -1.51 14.38
N ARG A 188 -3.22 -2.70 14.30
CA ARG A 188 -2.51 -3.33 15.40
C ARG A 188 -1.30 -2.45 15.72
N GLY A 189 -1.23 -1.92 16.94
CA GLY A 189 -0.20 -0.93 17.33
C GLY A 189 -0.58 0.54 17.11
N ARG A 190 -1.78 0.85 16.55
CA ARG A 190 -2.21 2.25 16.38
C ARG A 190 -3.73 2.40 16.36
N VAL A 191 -4.27 3.21 17.27
CA VAL A 191 -5.68 3.57 17.32
C VAL A 191 -5.83 5.09 17.40
N LEU A 192 -6.49 5.71 16.44
CA LEU A 192 -6.51 7.18 16.22
C LEU A 192 -5.09 7.74 16.13
N GLY A 193 -4.77 8.74 16.96
CA GLY A 193 -3.44 9.35 17.05
C GLY A 193 -2.49 8.67 18.05
N LYS A 194 -2.94 7.63 18.76
CA LYS A 194 -2.12 6.91 19.74
C LYS A 194 -1.41 5.75 19.07
N VAL A 195 -0.09 5.78 19.11
CA VAL A 195 0.80 4.75 18.57
C VAL A 195 1.43 4.00 19.74
N GLU A 196 1.54 2.68 19.63
CA GLU A 196 2.15 1.83 20.66
C GLU A 196 3.65 1.68 20.40
N LYS A 197 4.38 1.39 21.49
CA LYS A 197 5.75 0.87 21.41
C LYS A 197 5.68 -0.59 20.98
N ASP A 198 6.58 -1.02 20.10
CA ASP A 198 6.75 -2.43 19.80
C ASP A 198 7.54 -3.11 20.92
N SER A 199 6.88 -4.03 21.59
CA SER A 199 7.43 -4.86 22.67
C SER A 199 7.31 -6.35 22.33
N GLY A 200 7.15 -6.69 21.04
CA GLY A 200 6.95 -8.05 20.56
C GLY A 200 5.49 -8.51 20.60
N GLN A 201 4.54 -7.62 20.92
CA GLN A 201 3.11 -7.99 21.04
C GLN A 201 2.47 -8.41 19.71
N TYR A 202 3.11 -8.15 18.57
CA TYR A 202 2.64 -8.49 17.23
C TYR A 202 3.71 -9.22 16.41
N ASP A 203 4.49 -10.11 17.01
CA ASP A 203 5.58 -10.86 16.37
C ASP A 203 5.12 -12.16 15.69
N THR A 204 3.82 -12.38 15.58
CA THR A 204 3.25 -13.51 14.84
C THR A 204 2.53 -13.03 13.60
N PRO A 205 2.69 -13.71 12.45
CA PRO A 205 1.94 -13.41 11.23
C PRO A 205 0.43 -13.41 11.50
N ALA A 206 -0.28 -12.49 10.87
CA ALA A 206 -1.71 -12.39 11.08
C ALA A 206 -2.43 -11.91 9.83
N ASP A 207 -3.59 -12.54 9.56
CA ASP A 207 -4.50 -12.07 8.53
C ASP A 207 -5.17 -10.75 8.99
N VAL A 208 -5.11 -9.74 8.14
CA VAL A 208 -5.58 -8.38 8.42
C VAL A 208 -6.44 -7.89 7.26
N LEU A 209 -7.18 -6.79 7.42
CA LEU A 209 -7.92 -6.23 6.29
C LEU A 209 -6.98 -5.66 5.24
N TRP A 210 -5.93 -4.96 5.68
CA TRP A 210 -5.01 -4.27 4.79
C TRP A 210 -3.60 -4.19 5.38
N VAL A 211 -2.62 -4.12 4.51
CA VAL A 211 -1.24 -3.76 4.81
C VAL A 211 -0.93 -2.42 4.16
N THR A 212 0.07 -1.72 4.68
CA THR A 212 0.35 -0.33 4.27
C THR A 212 0.79 -0.21 2.82
N GLY A 213 0.29 0.80 2.10
CA GLY A 213 0.78 1.15 0.77
C GLY A 213 2.22 1.67 0.76
N ALA A 214 2.79 2.01 1.92
CA ALA A 214 4.18 2.43 2.03
C ALA A 214 5.17 1.28 1.76
N CYS A 215 4.75 0.01 2.04
CA CYS A 215 5.46 -1.21 1.67
C CYS A 215 4.46 -2.35 1.50
N LEU A 216 3.98 -2.55 0.28
CA LEU A 216 2.96 -3.54 -0.08
C LEU A 216 3.55 -4.55 -1.06
N ALA A 217 3.69 -5.80 -0.64
CA ALA A 217 4.01 -6.92 -1.52
C ALA A 217 2.71 -7.53 -2.05
N VAL A 218 2.53 -7.61 -3.36
CA VAL A 218 1.32 -8.11 -4.01
C VAL A 218 1.65 -9.05 -5.16
N ARG A 219 0.95 -10.21 -5.27
CA ARG A 219 1.07 -11.09 -6.43
C ARG A 219 0.73 -10.34 -7.71
N ALA A 220 1.62 -10.43 -8.68
CA ALA A 220 1.42 -9.77 -9.96
C ALA A 220 0.15 -10.27 -10.68
N SER A 221 -0.17 -11.56 -10.58
CA SER A 221 -1.41 -12.13 -11.11
C SER A 221 -2.66 -11.57 -10.45
N VAL A 222 -2.64 -11.40 -9.12
CA VAL A 222 -3.76 -10.81 -8.35
C VAL A 222 -3.92 -9.32 -8.65
N TRP A 223 -2.80 -8.58 -8.71
CA TRP A 223 -2.82 -7.18 -9.14
C TRP A 223 -3.51 -7.01 -10.49
N ASN A 224 -3.11 -7.82 -11.48
CA ASN A 224 -3.67 -7.71 -12.83
C ASN A 224 -5.14 -8.18 -12.91
N SER A 225 -5.52 -9.23 -12.18
CA SER A 225 -6.92 -9.70 -12.15
C SER A 225 -7.88 -8.69 -11.54
N LEU A 226 -7.39 -7.85 -10.61
CA LEU A 226 -8.15 -6.80 -9.96
C LEU A 226 -7.97 -5.42 -10.62
N GLU A 227 -7.26 -5.35 -11.76
CA GLU A 227 -6.97 -4.12 -12.50
C GLU A 227 -6.23 -3.06 -11.66
N GLY A 228 -5.44 -3.51 -10.65
CA GLY A 228 -4.65 -2.65 -9.79
C GLY A 228 -5.46 -1.81 -8.82
N LEU A 229 -5.00 -0.57 -8.59
CA LEU A 229 -5.63 0.42 -7.71
C LEU A 229 -6.78 1.14 -8.44
N ASP A 230 -7.80 1.54 -7.71
CA ASP A 230 -8.89 2.35 -8.27
C ASP A 230 -8.43 3.83 -8.44
N ASP A 231 -8.25 4.28 -9.67
CA ASP A 231 -7.73 5.61 -10.01
C ASP A 231 -8.52 6.77 -9.40
N ARG A 232 -9.78 6.55 -9.01
CA ARG A 232 -10.62 7.57 -8.36
C ARG A 232 -10.07 8.02 -7.01
N PHE A 233 -9.26 7.18 -6.34
CA PHE A 233 -8.69 7.52 -5.03
C PHE A 233 -7.61 8.59 -5.10
N PHE A 234 -6.81 8.61 -6.13
CA PHE A 234 -5.64 9.48 -6.30
C PHE A 234 -4.53 9.20 -5.27
N ALA A 235 -4.83 9.29 -3.98
CA ALA A 235 -3.95 8.95 -2.85
C ALA A 235 -4.79 8.79 -1.57
N HIS A 236 -4.34 7.94 -0.65
CA HIS A 236 -4.96 7.52 0.62
C HIS A 236 -6.16 6.57 0.47
N MET A 237 -6.14 5.47 1.19
CA MET A 237 -7.12 4.39 1.27
C MET A 237 -7.22 3.50 0.01
N GLU A 238 -6.44 3.73 -1.03
CA GLU A 238 -6.37 2.91 -2.22
C GLU A 238 -5.84 1.50 -1.93
N GLU A 239 -4.86 1.39 -1.04
CA GLU A 239 -4.32 0.13 -0.56
C GLU A 239 -5.34 -0.65 0.26
N ILE A 240 -6.15 0.05 1.06
CA ILE A 240 -7.25 -0.55 1.84
C ILE A 240 -8.30 -1.10 0.88
N ASP A 241 -8.65 -0.34 -0.16
CA ASP A 241 -9.61 -0.77 -1.19
C ASP A 241 -9.10 -2.00 -1.94
N LEU A 242 -7.84 -1.99 -2.39
CA LEU A 242 -7.23 -3.13 -3.10
C LEU A 242 -7.23 -4.38 -2.22
N CYS A 243 -6.76 -4.29 -0.98
CA CYS A 243 -6.72 -5.40 -0.04
C CYS A 243 -8.12 -5.95 0.28
N TRP A 244 -9.12 -5.07 0.40
CA TRP A 244 -10.51 -5.50 0.63
C TRP A 244 -11.08 -6.20 -0.60
N ARG A 245 -10.86 -5.68 -1.81
CA ARG A 245 -11.24 -6.35 -3.07
C ARG A 245 -10.58 -7.73 -3.21
N MET A 246 -9.29 -7.86 -2.84
CA MET A 246 -8.59 -9.16 -2.81
C MET A 246 -9.33 -10.18 -1.93
N GLN A 247 -9.69 -9.80 -0.72
CA GLN A 247 -10.39 -10.69 0.20
C GLN A 247 -11.80 -11.05 -0.28
N LEU A 248 -12.48 -10.14 -0.96
CA LEU A 248 -13.76 -10.44 -1.60
C LEU A 248 -13.66 -11.46 -2.74
N GLU A 249 -12.48 -11.62 -3.33
CA GLU A 249 -12.15 -12.67 -4.32
C GLU A 249 -11.52 -13.93 -3.67
N GLY A 250 -11.47 -14.00 -2.33
CA GLY A 250 -11.01 -15.17 -1.58
C GLY A 250 -9.51 -15.17 -1.26
N TRP A 251 -8.76 -14.14 -1.62
CA TRP A 251 -7.35 -14.02 -1.26
C TRP A 251 -7.18 -13.58 0.19
N LYS A 252 -6.10 -14.04 0.81
CA LYS A 252 -5.67 -13.52 2.12
C LYS A 252 -4.77 -12.30 1.98
N VAL A 253 -4.79 -11.46 3.02
CA VAL A 253 -3.86 -10.32 3.20
C VAL A 253 -3.24 -10.47 4.58
N THR A 254 -1.90 -10.54 4.63
CA THR A 254 -1.19 -10.92 5.86
C THR A 254 -0.09 -9.91 6.21
N VAL A 255 0.04 -9.55 7.48
CA VAL A 255 1.24 -8.90 7.98
C VAL A 255 2.28 -9.94 8.38
N VAL A 256 3.51 -9.78 7.90
CA VAL A 256 4.66 -10.68 8.12
C VAL A 256 5.66 -9.96 9.03
N PRO A 257 5.61 -10.18 10.35
CA PRO A 257 6.36 -9.38 11.33
C PRO A 257 7.87 -9.62 11.31
N GLU A 258 8.35 -10.72 10.72
CA GLU A 258 9.76 -10.99 10.48
C GLU A 258 10.39 -9.97 9.53
N SER A 259 9.58 -9.33 8.70
CA SER A 259 9.98 -8.18 7.90
C SER A 259 9.67 -6.88 8.63
N THR A 260 10.63 -6.00 8.71
CA THR A 260 10.50 -4.67 9.34
C THR A 260 11.10 -3.59 8.46
N VAL A 261 10.39 -2.48 8.32
CA VAL A 261 10.87 -1.28 7.64
C VAL A 261 10.57 -0.03 8.48
N TYR A 262 11.32 1.04 8.25
CA TYR A 262 11.17 2.32 8.93
C TYR A 262 10.64 3.38 7.98
N HIS A 263 9.59 4.09 8.39
CA HIS A 263 8.95 5.10 7.57
C HIS A 263 9.16 6.49 8.16
N LEU A 264 9.69 7.39 7.36
CA LEU A 264 9.88 8.79 7.76
C LEU A 264 8.53 9.50 7.95
N GLY A 265 7.62 9.27 7.00
CA GLY A 265 6.24 9.75 7.04
C GLY A 265 6.09 11.26 6.84
N GLY A 266 5.04 11.65 6.12
CA GLY A 266 4.70 13.06 5.94
C GLY A 266 5.41 13.76 4.78
N GLY A 267 6.16 13.03 3.96
CA GLY A 267 6.96 13.60 2.86
C GLY A 267 6.15 14.31 1.78
N THR A 268 4.91 13.90 1.52
CA THR A 268 4.15 14.43 0.38
C THR A 268 2.98 15.34 0.77
N LEU A 269 2.29 15.07 1.87
CA LEU A 269 1.15 15.85 2.33
C LEU A 269 1.23 16.14 3.83
N PRO A 270 1.21 17.41 4.27
CA PRO A 270 1.25 17.79 5.69
C PRO A 270 0.11 17.11 6.48
N LYS A 271 0.44 16.61 7.69
CA LYS A 271 -0.51 15.84 8.53
C LYS A 271 -1.83 16.56 8.79
N ASN A 272 -1.83 17.89 8.92
CA ASN A 272 -3.00 18.73 9.25
C ASN A 272 -3.41 19.64 8.09
N SER A 273 -3.44 19.15 6.86
CA SER A 273 -3.90 19.94 5.71
C SER A 273 -5.36 19.67 5.36
N PRO A 274 -6.13 20.71 4.94
CA PRO A 274 -7.49 20.52 4.41
C PRO A 274 -7.55 19.57 3.23
N GLN A 275 -6.49 19.52 2.40
CA GLN A 275 -6.41 18.63 1.26
C GLN A 275 -6.33 17.15 1.70
N LYS A 276 -5.51 16.84 2.70
CA LYS A 276 -5.43 15.47 3.26
C LYS A 276 -6.75 15.06 3.90
N LEU A 277 -7.40 15.98 4.62
CA LEU A 277 -8.72 15.75 5.19
C LEU A 277 -9.74 15.45 4.08
N TYR A 278 -9.79 16.26 3.03
CA TYR A 278 -10.66 16.10 1.88
C TYR A 278 -10.49 14.69 1.25
N LEU A 279 -9.26 14.28 0.97
CA LEU A 279 -8.98 12.97 0.40
C LEU A 279 -9.47 11.84 1.34
N ASN A 280 -9.18 11.92 2.63
CA ASN A 280 -9.59 10.90 3.58
C ASN A 280 -11.12 10.74 3.68
N TYR A 281 -11.89 11.83 3.71
CA TYR A 281 -13.35 11.76 3.75
C TYR A 281 -13.94 11.27 2.42
N ARG A 282 -13.45 11.78 1.29
CA ARG A 282 -13.91 11.40 -0.04
C ARG A 282 -13.64 9.91 -0.29
N ASN A 283 -12.41 9.50 -0.05
CA ASN A 283 -11.96 8.15 -0.34
C ASN A 283 -12.57 7.11 0.59
N ASN A 284 -12.87 7.47 1.84
CA ASN A 284 -13.58 6.58 2.73
C ASN A 284 -14.99 6.25 2.24
N ILE A 285 -15.70 7.21 1.68
CA ILE A 285 -17.03 6.95 1.09
C ILE A 285 -16.90 6.08 -0.18
N LEU A 286 -15.87 6.29 -1.01
CA LEU A 286 -15.58 5.43 -2.16
C LEU A 286 -15.24 4.01 -1.74
N LEU A 287 -14.40 3.84 -0.71
CA LEU A 287 -14.02 2.57 -0.13
C LEU A 287 -15.25 1.76 0.33
N LEU A 288 -16.16 2.41 1.06
CA LEU A 288 -17.39 1.78 1.53
C LEU A 288 -18.35 1.44 0.39
N ASP A 289 -18.47 2.30 -0.62
CA ASP A 289 -19.31 2.04 -1.81
C ASP A 289 -18.78 0.85 -2.61
N ASN A 290 -17.47 0.75 -2.81
CA ASN A 290 -16.85 -0.35 -3.54
C ASN A 290 -17.06 -1.72 -2.87
N ASN A 291 -16.93 -1.80 -1.54
CA ASN A 291 -16.65 -3.07 -0.88
C ASN A 291 -17.78 -3.52 0.07
N LEU A 292 -18.46 -2.58 0.73
CA LEU A 292 -19.32 -2.91 1.87
C LEU A 292 -20.56 -3.72 1.47
N ALA A 293 -21.14 -3.44 0.29
CA ALA A 293 -22.33 -4.13 -0.19
C ALA A 293 -22.07 -5.62 -0.45
N ARG A 294 -20.89 -5.97 -0.96
CA ARG A 294 -20.45 -7.37 -1.16
C ARG A 294 -20.17 -8.06 0.17
N THR A 295 -19.70 -7.33 1.18
CA THR A 295 -19.36 -7.87 2.50
C THR A 295 -20.59 -8.18 3.34
N ILE A 296 -21.57 -7.25 3.45
CA ILE A 296 -22.69 -7.36 4.40
C ILE A 296 -24.07 -7.30 3.75
N GLY A 297 -24.14 -7.17 2.43
CA GLY A 297 -25.39 -7.01 1.67
C GLY A 297 -25.84 -5.56 1.54
N ARG A 298 -26.51 -5.25 0.41
CA ARG A 298 -26.85 -3.87 -0.02
C ARG A 298 -27.62 -3.05 1.02
N ARG A 299 -28.65 -3.62 1.67
CA ARG A 299 -29.48 -2.88 2.65
C ARG A 299 -28.67 -2.45 3.88
N LYS A 300 -27.88 -3.38 4.45
CA LYS A 300 -27.04 -3.09 5.61
C LYS A 300 -25.91 -2.11 5.25
N ALA A 301 -25.33 -2.25 4.07
CA ALA A 301 -24.32 -1.34 3.56
C ALA A 301 -24.86 0.08 3.42
N ALA A 302 -26.03 0.26 2.78
CA ALA A 302 -26.67 1.57 2.63
C ALA A 302 -26.92 2.25 3.99
N LEU A 303 -27.42 1.49 4.98
CA LEU A 303 -27.63 2.03 6.33
C LEU A 303 -26.30 2.45 6.98
N ARG A 304 -25.24 1.63 6.87
CA ARG A 304 -23.91 1.98 7.45
C ARG A 304 -23.30 3.20 6.79
N VAL A 305 -23.37 3.31 5.47
CA VAL A 305 -22.90 4.49 4.73
C VAL A 305 -23.70 5.73 5.13
N PHE A 306 -25.00 5.61 5.31
CA PHE A 306 -25.84 6.71 5.81
C PHE A 306 -25.42 7.16 7.22
N CYS A 307 -25.25 6.23 8.16
CA CYS A 307 -24.76 6.54 9.51
C CYS A 307 -23.36 7.18 9.46
N ARG A 308 -22.49 6.69 8.59
CA ARG A 308 -21.15 7.29 8.39
C ARG A 308 -21.26 8.74 7.92
N LYS A 309 -22.11 9.04 6.95
CA LYS A 309 -22.33 10.42 6.47
C LYS A 309 -22.83 11.36 7.58
N ILE A 310 -23.68 10.86 8.50
CA ILE A 310 -24.11 11.62 9.69
C ILE A 310 -22.89 11.92 10.59
N LEU A 311 -22.06 10.93 10.89
CA LEU A 311 -20.86 11.12 11.73
C LEU A 311 -19.88 12.13 11.10
N ASP A 312 -19.73 12.08 9.78
CA ASP A 312 -18.90 13.04 9.05
C ASP A 312 -19.51 14.45 9.08
N GLY A 313 -20.84 14.55 9.01
CA GLY A 313 -21.58 15.81 9.20
C GLY A 313 -21.37 16.40 10.61
N CYS A 314 -21.40 15.57 11.65
CA CYS A 314 -21.08 16.01 13.02
C CYS A 314 -19.64 16.53 13.12
N SER A 315 -18.68 15.83 12.49
CA SER A 315 -17.28 16.28 12.42
C SER A 315 -17.15 17.62 11.68
N ALA A 316 -17.87 17.80 10.57
CA ALA A 316 -17.90 19.07 9.84
C ALA A 316 -18.45 20.22 10.71
N MET A 317 -19.49 19.96 11.50
CA MET A 317 -20.04 20.96 12.44
C MET A 317 -19.03 21.35 13.53
N VAL A 318 -18.22 20.41 14.03
CA VAL A 318 -17.12 20.73 14.96
C VAL A 318 -16.12 21.68 14.32
N TYR A 319 -15.72 21.47 13.06
CA TYR A 319 -14.86 22.39 12.34
C TYR A 319 -15.49 23.78 12.15
N LEU A 320 -16.79 23.83 11.83
CA LEU A 320 -17.52 25.08 11.68
C LEU A 320 -17.55 25.87 12.98
N LEU A 321 -17.92 25.22 14.10
CA LEU A 321 -17.98 25.85 15.43
C LEU A 321 -16.60 26.25 15.97
N SER A 322 -15.54 25.59 15.49
CA SER A 322 -14.16 25.94 15.80
C SER A 322 -13.56 26.99 14.85
N PHE A 323 -14.37 27.62 14.02
CA PHE A 323 -13.97 28.63 13.01
C PHE A 323 -12.95 28.12 11.98
N ARG A 324 -12.84 26.81 11.77
CA ARG A 324 -11.98 26.19 10.76
C ARG A 324 -12.74 25.95 9.46
N MET A 325 -13.07 27.05 8.78
CA MET A 325 -13.91 27.05 7.57
C MET A 325 -13.31 26.28 6.40
N ASP A 326 -11.99 26.23 6.28
CA ASP A 326 -11.25 25.46 5.28
C ASP A 326 -11.47 23.94 5.45
N PHE A 327 -11.44 23.46 6.69
CA PHE A 327 -11.70 22.05 7.03
C PHE A 327 -13.20 21.70 6.85
N PHE A 328 -14.10 22.58 7.26
CA PHE A 328 -15.54 22.41 7.00
C PHE A 328 -15.81 22.26 5.50
N ARG A 329 -15.27 23.18 4.67
CA ARG A 329 -15.41 23.13 3.21
C ARG A 329 -14.78 21.86 2.61
N ALA A 330 -13.67 21.37 3.17
CA ALA A 330 -13.01 20.16 2.73
C ALA A 330 -13.92 18.92 2.91
N VAL A 331 -14.59 18.77 4.07
CA VAL A 331 -15.53 17.68 4.33
C VAL A 331 -16.74 17.77 3.38
N TRP A 332 -17.34 18.95 3.24
CA TRP A 332 -18.48 19.16 2.34
C TRP A 332 -18.15 18.79 0.89
N ARG A 333 -17.02 19.28 0.39
CA ARG A 333 -16.53 19.01 -0.96
C ARG A 333 -16.25 17.52 -1.16
N ALA A 334 -15.68 16.85 -0.14
CA ALA A 334 -15.40 15.42 -0.16
C ALA A 334 -16.65 14.58 -0.41
N HIS A 335 -17.75 14.86 0.30
CA HIS A 335 -19.02 14.15 0.11
C HIS A 335 -19.67 14.42 -1.24
N LYS A 336 -19.61 15.67 -1.73
CA LYS A 336 -20.12 16.05 -3.05
C LYS A 336 -19.36 15.30 -4.16
N ASP A 337 -18.03 15.32 -4.11
CA ASP A 337 -17.18 14.69 -5.11
C ASP A 337 -17.25 13.16 -5.05
N ALA A 338 -17.31 12.56 -3.85
CA ALA A 338 -17.56 11.12 -3.72
C ALA A 338 -18.88 10.70 -4.39
N SER A 339 -19.96 11.45 -4.13
CA SER A 339 -21.27 11.16 -4.72
C SER A 339 -21.26 11.26 -6.25
N ARG A 340 -20.54 12.24 -6.81
CA ARG A 340 -20.35 12.39 -8.25
C ARG A 340 -19.58 11.22 -8.84
N LEU A 341 -18.41 10.87 -8.27
CA LEU A 341 -17.56 9.77 -8.75
C LEU A 341 -18.26 8.41 -8.68
N ILE A 342 -19.10 8.19 -7.66
CA ILE A 342 -19.93 6.99 -7.55
C ILE A 342 -21.00 6.95 -8.66
N ALA A 343 -21.65 8.09 -8.94
CA ALA A 343 -22.65 8.16 -10.00
C ALA A 343 -22.03 7.93 -11.38
N GLU A 344 -20.87 8.52 -11.66
CA GLU A 344 -20.10 8.31 -12.90
C GLU A 344 -19.76 6.84 -13.12
N LYS A 345 -19.25 6.13 -12.08
CA LYS A 345 -18.96 4.68 -12.18
C LYS A 345 -20.21 3.86 -12.49
N ARG A 346 -21.32 4.14 -11.82
CA ARG A 346 -22.58 3.40 -12.00
C ARG A 346 -23.20 3.60 -13.39
N SER A 347 -22.97 4.76 -14.03
CA SER A 347 -23.43 5.02 -15.39
C SER A 347 -22.64 4.26 -16.46
N GLY A 348 -21.43 3.81 -16.13
CA GLY A 348 -20.55 3.05 -17.02
C GLY A 348 -20.82 1.54 -17.13
N ASN A 349 -21.97 1.04 -16.68
CA ASN A 349 -22.39 -0.38 -16.76
C ASN A 349 -21.61 -1.41 -15.90
N ASP A 350 -20.79 -0.98 -14.96
CA ASP A 350 -20.15 -1.90 -14.00
C ASP A 350 -21.16 -2.33 -12.92
N ALA A 351 -21.97 -3.32 -13.22
CA ALA A 351 -22.79 -3.99 -12.22
C ALA A 351 -21.85 -4.72 -11.25
N PRO A 352 -22.04 -4.60 -9.92
CA PRO A 352 -21.25 -5.37 -8.98
C PRO A 352 -21.55 -6.86 -9.20
N ASP A 353 -20.54 -7.60 -9.64
CA ASP A 353 -20.61 -9.03 -9.84
C ASP A 353 -21.03 -9.75 -8.56
N SER A 354 -21.96 -10.68 -8.73
CA SER A 354 -22.50 -11.54 -7.67
C SER A 354 -21.58 -12.74 -7.41
N HIS A 355 -20.26 -12.52 -7.28
CA HIS A 355 -19.34 -13.58 -6.88
C HIS A 355 -19.55 -13.95 -5.41
N GLY A 356 -19.25 -15.21 -5.04
CA GLY A 356 -19.52 -15.77 -3.72
C GLY A 356 -19.04 -14.89 -2.57
N ARG A 357 -19.73 -14.97 -1.43
CA ARG A 357 -19.34 -14.23 -0.22
C ARG A 357 -18.17 -14.94 0.44
N HIS A 358 -16.97 -14.43 0.27
CA HIS A 358 -15.82 -14.84 1.06
C HIS A 358 -15.79 -14.11 2.40
N SER A 359 -15.23 -14.75 3.42
CA SER A 359 -15.01 -14.13 4.73
C SER A 359 -13.91 -13.08 4.61
N VAL A 360 -14.17 -11.87 5.09
CA VAL A 360 -13.21 -10.76 5.09
C VAL A 360 -12.65 -10.60 6.50
N ALA A 361 -11.35 -10.77 6.66
CA ALA A 361 -10.65 -10.56 7.92
C ALA A 361 -10.50 -9.05 8.24
N GLY A 362 -10.21 -8.73 9.49
CA GLY A 362 -9.85 -7.36 9.89
C GLY A 362 -11.03 -6.36 9.90
N ILE A 363 -12.30 -6.84 9.94
CA ILE A 363 -13.47 -5.97 10.15
C ILE A 363 -13.91 -6.06 11.61
N TYR A 364 -13.76 -4.95 12.33
CA TYR A 364 -14.23 -4.82 13.70
C TYR A 364 -15.71 -4.47 13.75
N GLY A 365 -16.51 -5.31 14.39
CA GLY A 365 -17.97 -5.15 14.47
C GLY A 365 -18.47 -4.00 15.36
N GLY A 366 -17.59 -3.37 16.15
CA GLY A 366 -17.89 -2.22 17.00
C GLY A 366 -17.61 -0.88 16.32
N CYS A 367 -17.68 0.20 17.12
CA CYS A 367 -17.19 1.53 16.76
C CYS A 367 -15.88 1.80 17.53
N MET A 368 -14.82 2.14 16.83
CA MET A 368 -13.52 2.34 17.45
C MET A 368 -13.40 3.69 18.19
N ILE A 369 -14.11 4.73 17.74
CA ILE A 369 -13.97 6.09 18.28
C ILE A 369 -14.31 6.18 19.77
N PRO A 370 -15.49 5.74 20.27
CA PRO A 370 -15.79 5.83 21.71
C PRO A 370 -14.81 5.04 22.56
N ARG A 371 -14.39 3.84 22.11
CA ARG A 371 -13.43 3.01 22.84
C ARG A 371 -12.06 3.66 22.93
N ALA A 372 -11.59 4.24 21.83
CA ALA A 372 -10.32 4.96 21.80
C ALA A 372 -10.31 6.20 22.71
N LEU A 373 -11.43 6.94 22.76
CA LEU A 373 -11.60 8.09 23.65
C LEU A 373 -11.63 7.68 25.13
N LEU A 374 -12.20 6.54 25.44
CA LEU A 374 -12.25 5.96 26.80
C LEU A 374 -10.96 5.21 27.17
N GLY A 375 -9.98 5.12 26.28
CA GLY A 375 -8.74 4.38 26.53
C GLY A 375 -8.91 2.85 26.59
N ILE A 376 -10.01 2.33 26.06
CA ILE A 376 -10.30 0.89 26.04
C ILE A 376 -9.55 0.25 24.87
N LYS A 377 -8.76 -0.80 25.17
CA LYS A 377 -8.04 -1.58 24.16
C LYS A 377 -9.04 -2.21 23.17
N ILE A 378 -8.70 -2.18 21.85
CA ILE A 378 -9.61 -2.65 20.80
C ILE A 378 -9.14 -4.00 20.22
N LEU A 379 -7.84 -4.23 20.16
CA LEU A 379 -7.16 -5.45 19.70
C LEU A 379 -6.26 -6.02 20.78
#